data_0ce02db3fa6cd520d056a4b605bc2ee8
#
_entry.id   0ce02db3fa6cd520d056a4b605bc2ee8
#
_cell.length_a   1.000
_cell.length_b   1.000
_cell.length_c   1.000
_cell.angle_alpha   90.00
_cell.angle_beta   90.00
_cell.angle_gamma   90.00
#
_symmetry.space_group_name_H-M   'P 1'
#
loop_
_entity.id
_entity.type
_entity.pdbx_description
1 polymer ?
#
loop_
_entity_poly.entity_id
_entity_poly.type
_entity_poly.pdbx_seq_one_letter_code
_entity_poly.pdbx_strand_id
1 'polypeptide(L)'
;MKHKISILCIALLFILVAGCSDGPKPDPTIKEYMKNWQSMKFDKMYSMLSDKSKKEMTKDEFVKKYSAIYGGINAQNISITPVIPKEEPDPDKNGNVTYTYKVKMDTLAGPIQYKHKIKMAEQEKDDKKNWFVNWDYSQIFPGMEKGDKVRVQTNKAKRGEILDRNGNGLAVNGMAEQIGIVPQDLPGNGDDSKQQLAKALGINKEVIDNALNSSWVKPG
;
A
#
# COMPACT_ATOMS: atom_id res chain seq x y z
N MET A 1 -15.52 -60.55 41.04
CA MET A 1 -16.27 -59.40 40.49
C MET A 1 -15.57 -58.08 40.79
N LYS A 2 -14.99 -57.82 41.96
CA LYS A 2 -14.35 -56.54 42.34
C LYS A 2 -13.18 -56.11 41.43
N HIS A 3 -12.33 -57.04 40.96
CA HIS A 3 -11.18 -56.76 40.11
C HIS A 3 -11.58 -56.40 38.64
N LYS A 4 -12.69 -56.90 38.09
CA LYS A 4 -13.14 -56.58 36.76
C LYS A 4 -13.72 -55.16 36.66
N ILE A 5 -14.35 -54.68 37.74
CA ILE A 5 -14.87 -53.31 37.84
C ILE A 5 -13.72 -52.31 37.97
N SER A 6 -12.64 -52.63 38.70
CA SER A 6 -11.47 -51.78 38.87
C SER A 6 -10.72 -51.56 37.54
N ILE A 7 -10.58 -52.64 36.72
CA ILE A 7 -9.94 -52.54 35.38
C ILE A 7 -10.80 -51.72 34.41
N LEU A 8 -12.12 -51.84 34.49
CA LEU A 8 -13.03 -51.06 33.65
C LEU A 8 -12.98 -49.54 33.98
N CYS A 9 -12.90 -49.20 35.28
CA CYS A 9 -12.76 -47.81 35.70
C CYS A 9 -11.38 -47.18 35.29
N ILE A 10 -10.30 -47.95 35.32
CA ILE A 10 -8.97 -47.51 34.89
C ILE A 10 -8.93 -47.31 33.36
N ALA A 11 -9.59 -48.20 32.60
CA ALA A 11 -9.71 -48.05 31.14
C ALA A 11 -10.56 -46.83 30.75
N LEU A 12 -11.63 -46.54 31.53
CA LEU A 12 -12.47 -45.35 31.29
C LEU A 12 -11.77 -44.04 31.66
N LEU A 13 -10.85 -44.06 32.64
CA LEU A 13 -10.06 -42.89 33.03
C LEU A 13 -8.98 -42.56 31.98
N PHE A 14 -8.47 -43.57 31.26
CA PHE A 14 -7.48 -43.34 30.17
C PHE A 14 -8.10 -42.74 28.91
N ILE A 15 -9.42 -42.88 28.68
CA ILE A 15 -10.13 -42.29 27.54
C ILE A 15 -10.37 -40.80 27.73
N LEU A 16 -10.36 -40.28 28.97
CA LEU A 16 -10.56 -38.86 29.25
C LEU A 16 -9.32 -37.97 29.06
N VAL A 17 -8.13 -38.56 28.88
CA VAL A 17 -6.88 -37.81 28.67
C VAL A 17 -6.54 -37.63 27.19
N ALA A 18 -7.25 -38.25 26.25
CA ALA A 18 -7.02 -38.17 24.82
C ALA A 18 -7.74 -36.99 24.14
N GLY A 19 -8.23 -36.00 24.87
CA GLY A 19 -9.16 -34.99 24.40
C GLY A 19 -8.71 -33.55 24.39
N CYS A 20 -7.40 -33.25 24.48
CA CYS A 20 -6.89 -31.91 24.25
C CYS A 20 -5.73 -31.93 23.27
N SER A 21 -6.02 -32.22 22.03
CA SER A 21 -5.17 -31.74 20.94
C SER A 21 -5.47 -30.24 20.83
N ASP A 22 -4.66 -29.41 21.49
CA ASP A 22 -4.62 -27.98 21.17
C ASP A 22 -4.43 -27.87 19.66
N GLY A 23 -5.45 -27.36 18.98
CA GLY A 23 -5.40 -27.10 17.53
C GLY A 23 -4.21 -26.19 17.18
N PRO A 24 -3.89 -26.01 15.89
CA PRO A 24 -2.81 -25.14 15.51
C PRO A 24 -3.06 -23.72 16.06
N LYS A 25 -2.02 -23.13 16.66
CA LYS A 25 -2.11 -21.77 17.21
C LYS A 25 -1.93 -20.71 16.11
N PRO A 26 -2.61 -19.55 16.18
CA PRO A 26 -2.50 -18.49 15.18
C PRO A 26 -1.15 -17.73 15.23
N ASP A 27 -0.48 -17.72 16.38
CA ASP A 27 0.76 -16.97 16.62
C ASP A 27 1.92 -17.27 15.64
N PRO A 28 2.24 -18.53 15.31
CA PRO A 28 3.28 -18.83 14.33
C PRO A 28 2.95 -18.27 12.95
N THR A 29 1.67 -18.40 12.54
CA THR A 29 1.21 -17.96 11.24
C THR A 29 1.28 -16.44 11.09
N ILE A 30 0.83 -15.68 12.10
CA ILE A 30 0.91 -14.22 12.03
C ILE A 30 2.36 -13.71 12.03
N LYS A 31 3.25 -14.35 12.81
CA LYS A 31 4.68 -14.02 12.80
C LYS A 31 5.31 -14.26 11.43
N GLU A 32 4.99 -15.39 10.79
CA GLU A 32 5.50 -15.71 9.46
C GLU A 32 4.94 -14.76 8.40
N TYR A 33 3.65 -14.44 8.44
CA TYR A 33 3.03 -13.47 7.55
C TYR A 33 3.73 -12.10 7.63
N MET A 34 3.95 -11.58 8.84
CA MET A 34 4.65 -10.30 9.05
C MET A 34 6.11 -10.34 8.59
N LYS A 35 6.81 -11.46 8.79
CA LYS A 35 8.18 -11.66 8.28
C LYS A 35 8.22 -11.64 6.74
N ASN A 36 7.27 -12.30 6.09
CA ASN A 36 7.15 -12.27 4.63
C ASN A 36 6.85 -10.86 4.12
N TRP A 37 5.97 -10.13 4.79
CA TRP A 37 5.64 -8.75 4.47
C TRP A 37 6.86 -7.83 4.63
N GLN A 38 7.55 -7.88 5.77
CA GLN A 38 8.77 -7.11 6.02
C GLN A 38 9.85 -7.36 4.95
N SER A 39 9.93 -8.59 4.44
CA SER A 39 10.85 -9.00 3.39
C SER A 39 10.32 -8.78 1.98
N MET A 40 9.17 -8.11 1.81
CA MET A 40 8.47 -7.87 0.54
C MET A 40 8.22 -9.15 -0.28
N LYS A 41 8.06 -10.30 0.39
CA LYS A 41 7.71 -11.58 -0.22
C LYS A 41 6.20 -11.69 -0.38
N PHE A 42 5.63 -10.83 -1.21
CA PHE A 42 4.19 -10.67 -1.37
C PHE A 42 3.49 -11.92 -1.92
N ASP A 43 4.18 -12.70 -2.73
CA ASP A 43 3.72 -14.01 -3.21
C ASP A 43 3.50 -15.01 -2.06
N LYS A 44 4.40 -15.03 -1.07
CA LYS A 44 4.27 -15.85 0.14
C LYS A 44 3.18 -15.34 1.06
N MET A 45 3.04 -14.01 1.19
CA MET A 45 1.92 -13.43 1.93
C MET A 45 0.58 -13.87 1.33
N TYR A 46 0.43 -13.82 -0.01
CA TYR A 46 -0.79 -14.25 -0.68
C TYR A 46 -1.13 -15.72 -0.40
N SER A 47 -0.14 -16.61 -0.37
CA SER A 47 -0.39 -18.03 -0.07
C SER A 47 -1.00 -18.25 1.32
N MET A 48 -0.73 -17.35 2.27
CA MET A 48 -1.22 -17.38 3.65
C MET A 48 -2.58 -16.70 3.84
N LEU A 49 -3.20 -16.16 2.79
CA LEU A 49 -4.52 -15.55 2.86
C LEU A 49 -5.63 -16.59 2.95
N SER A 50 -6.73 -16.22 3.62
CA SER A 50 -7.95 -17.01 3.66
C SER A 50 -8.60 -17.11 2.27
N ASP A 51 -9.42 -18.14 2.06
CA ASP A 51 -10.15 -18.31 0.80
C ASP A 51 -11.10 -17.14 0.52
N LYS A 52 -11.66 -16.54 1.58
CA LYS A 52 -12.45 -15.31 1.47
C LYS A 52 -11.63 -14.18 0.85
N SER A 53 -10.42 -13.94 1.36
CA SER A 53 -9.54 -12.87 0.85
C SER A 53 -9.04 -13.15 -0.57
N LYS A 54 -8.79 -14.42 -0.92
CA LYS A 54 -8.39 -14.83 -2.27
C LYS A 54 -9.50 -14.67 -3.32
N LYS A 55 -10.76 -14.63 -2.91
CA LYS A 55 -11.89 -14.31 -3.83
C LYS A 55 -11.96 -12.82 -4.18
N GLU A 56 -11.46 -11.94 -3.29
CA GLU A 56 -11.47 -10.49 -3.52
C GLU A 56 -10.38 -10.01 -4.48
N MET A 57 -9.27 -10.75 -4.58
CA MET A 57 -8.11 -10.37 -5.38
C MET A 57 -7.30 -11.60 -5.80
N THR A 58 -6.86 -11.65 -7.03
CA THR A 58 -5.96 -12.68 -7.53
C THR A 58 -4.54 -12.50 -6.99
N LYS A 59 -3.71 -13.55 -7.08
CA LYS A 59 -2.31 -13.50 -6.64
C LYS A 59 -1.53 -12.41 -7.38
N ASP A 60 -1.70 -12.34 -8.70
CA ASP A 60 -0.96 -11.40 -9.54
C ASP A 60 -1.35 -9.95 -9.22
N GLU A 61 -2.64 -9.67 -9.01
CA GLU A 61 -3.12 -8.36 -8.60
C GLU A 61 -2.58 -7.96 -7.21
N PHE A 62 -2.59 -8.88 -6.25
CA PHE A 62 -2.06 -8.66 -4.91
C PHE A 62 -0.57 -8.32 -4.94
N VAL A 63 0.24 -9.15 -5.59
CA VAL A 63 1.68 -8.95 -5.70
C VAL A 63 1.99 -7.64 -6.44
N LYS A 64 1.31 -7.40 -7.57
CA LYS A 64 1.47 -6.16 -8.36
C LYS A 64 1.11 -4.92 -7.55
N LYS A 65 -0.01 -4.96 -6.79
CA LYS A 65 -0.46 -3.82 -5.99
C LYS A 65 0.54 -3.48 -4.88
N TYR A 66 0.97 -4.47 -4.10
CA TYR A 66 1.97 -4.27 -3.05
C TYR A 66 3.31 -3.78 -3.63
N SER A 67 3.80 -4.42 -4.68
CA SER A 67 5.07 -4.04 -5.32
C SER A 67 5.02 -2.61 -5.89
N ALA A 68 3.91 -2.24 -6.53
CA ALA A 68 3.75 -0.90 -7.09
C ALA A 68 3.68 0.18 -6.00
N ILE A 69 2.98 -0.09 -4.89
CA ILE A 69 2.87 0.87 -3.78
C ILE A 69 4.21 1.00 -3.07
N TYR A 70 4.82 -0.12 -2.62
CA TYR A 70 6.06 -0.10 -1.86
C TYR A 70 7.25 0.40 -2.70
N GLY A 71 7.29 0.05 -3.98
CA GLY A 71 8.26 0.60 -4.94
C GLY A 71 8.01 2.08 -5.21
N GLY A 72 6.76 2.50 -5.43
CA GLY A 72 6.39 3.88 -5.72
C GLY A 72 6.69 4.87 -4.60
N ILE A 73 6.59 4.45 -3.34
CA ILE A 73 6.98 5.25 -2.17
C ILE A 73 8.45 5.05 -1.78
N ASN A 74 9.21 4.20 -2.49
CA ASN A 74 10.57 3.79 -2.15
C ASN A 74 10.70 3.33 -0.69
N ALA A 75 9.85 2.37 -0.30
CA ALA A 75 9.82 1.86 1.06
C ALA A 75 11.13 1.15 1.43
N GLN A 76 11.77 1.59 2.51
CA GLN A 76 13.02 1.05 3.03
C GLN A 76 12.93 0.83 4.54
N ASN A 77 13.88 0.10 5.13
CA ASN A 77 13.98 -0.15 6.57
C ASN A 77 12.64 -0.62 7.18
N ILE A 78 11.94 -1.50 6.44
CA ILE A 78 10.62 -1.95 6.79
C ILE A 78 10.69 -2.85 8.02
N SER A 79 9.92 -2.51 9.05
CA SER A 79 9.73 -3.31 10.25
C SER A 79 8.23 -3.50 10.49
N ILE A 80 7.79 -4.75 10.48
CA ILE A 80 6.38 -5.11 10.71
C ILE A 80 6.34 -6.16 11.80
N THR A 81 5.79 -5.79 12.96
CA THR A 81 5.87 -6.60 14.17
C THR A 81 4.48 -6.85 14.75
N PRO A 82 4.03 -8.10 14.88
CA PRO A 82 2.79 -8.41 15.58
C PRO A 82 2.96 -8.16 17.08
N VAL A 83 1.90 -7.67 17.70
CA VAL A 83 1.79 -7.57 19.15
C VAL A 83 1.13 -8.86 19.63
N ILE A 84 1.94 -9.78 20.12
CA ILE A 84 1.43 -11.04 20.64
C ILE A 84 0.91 -10.81 22.07
N PRO A 85 -0.36 -11.06 22.35
CA PRO A 85 -0.90 -10.95 23.71
C PRO A 85 -0.34 -12.07 24.59
N LYS A 86 -0.42 -11.89 25.91
CA LYS A 86 0.02 -12.91 26.88
C LYS A 86 -0.89 -14.14 26.87
N GLU A 87 -2.19 -13.92 26.69
CA GLU A 87 -3.21 -14.94 26.57
C GLU A 87 -3.66 -15.01 25.12
N GLU A 88 -4.02 -16.21 24.68
CA GLU A 88 -4.50 -16.42 23.31
C GLU A 88 -5.79 -15.62 23.08
N PRO A 89 -5.91 -14.87 21.98
CA PRO A 89 -7.10 -14.05 21.74
C PRO A 89 -8.34 -14.92 21.55
N ASP A 90 -9.43 -14.57 22.23
CA ASP A 90 -10.71 -15.24 22.02
C ASP A 90 -11.23 -15.03 20.59
N PRO A 91 -11.73 -16.08 19.94
CA PRO A 91 -12.38 -15.97 18.64
C PRO A 91 -13.66 -15.12 18.72
N ASP A 92 -13.89 -14.33 17.67
CA ASP A 92 -15.16 -13.62 17.48
C ASP A 92 -16.30 -14.61 17.10
N LYS A 93 -17.53 -14.08 16.91
CA LYS A 93 -18.71 -14.89 16.52
C LYS A 93 -18.50 -15.72 15.25
N ASN A 94 -17.53 -15.36 14.41
CA ASN A 94 -17.21 -16.01 13.14
C ASN A 94 -15.95 -16.87 13.23
N GLY A 95 -15.43 -17.12 14.43
CA GLY A 95 -14.20 -17.90 14.63
C GLY A 95 -12.91 -17.18 14.25
N ASN A 96 -12.94 -15.85 14.11
CA ASN A 96 -11.72 -15.09 13.81
C ASN A 96 -11.07 -14.58 15.09
N VAL A 97 -9.75 -14.63 15.13
CA VAL A 97 -8.95 -13.93 16.14
C VAL A 97 -8.34 -12.65 15.56
N THR A 98 -8.19 -11.63 16.40
CA THR A 98 -7.67 -10.33 15.96
C THR A 98 -6.35 -10.02 16.65
N TYR A 99 -5.31 -9.72 15.85
CA TYR A 99 -4.03 -9.23 16.32
C TYR A 99 -3.87 -7.74 16.02
N THR A 100 -3.12 -7.06 16.87
CA THR A 100 -2.57 -5.73 16.56
C THR A 100 -1.16 -5.92 16.00
N TYR A 101 -0.77 -5.12 15.02
CA TYR A 101 0.60 -5.06 14.54
C TYR A 101 1.08 -3.62 14.44
N LYS A 102 2.40 -3.45 14.43
CA LYS A 102 3.08 -2.17 14.31
C LYS A 102 3.86 -2.17 13.00
N VAL A 103 3.76 -1.08 12.26
CA VAL A 103 4.54 -0.83 11.05
C VAL A 103 5.44 0.37 11.28
N LYS A 104 6.69 0.25 10.81
CA LYS A 104 7.64 1.36 10.64
C LYS A 104 8.34 1.15 9.32
N MET A 105 8.51 2.22 8.55
CA MET A 105 9.28 2.21 7.31
C MET A 105 9.72 3.62 6.96
N ASP A 106 10.80 3.74 6.20
CA ASP A 106 11.22 4.98 5.57
C ASP A 106 10.66 5.07 4.17
N THR A 107 10.26 6.26 3.74
CA THR A 107 9.69 6.51 2.41
C THR A 107 10.21 7.82 1.83
N LEU A 108 9.93 8.08 0.54
CA LEU A 108 10.23 9.37 -0.11
C LEU A 108 9.58 10.58 0.61
N ALA A 109 8.46 10.37 1.29
CA ALA A 109 7.76 11.40 2.05
C ALA A 109 8.22 11.50 3.52
N GLY A 110 9.26 10.74 3.90
CA GLY A 110 9.74 10.62 5.27
C GLY A 110 9.32 9.33 5.96
N PRO A 111 9.65 9.17 7.25
CA PRO A 111 9.34 7.97 8.00
C PRO A 111 7.83 7.84 8.27
N ILE A 112 7.31 6.63 8.11
CA ILE A 112 5.92 6.28 8.41
C ILE A 112 5.90 5.30 9.57
N GLN A 113 5.01 5.52 10.53
CA GLN A 113 4.73 4.54 11.58
C GLN A 113 3.25 4.55 11.94
N TYR A 114 2.68 3.35 12.13
CA TYR A 114 1.32 3.18 12.58
C TYR A 114 1.09 1.84 13.28
N LYS A 115 -0.05 1.72 13.93
CA LYS A 115 -0.58 0.45 14.43
C LYS A 115 -1.87 0.15 13.69
N HIS A 116 -2.08 -1.10 13.37
CA HIS A 116 -3.33 -1.54 12.74
C HIS A 116 -3.72 -2.93 13.25
N LYS A 117 -4.93 -3.38 12.90
CA LYS A 117 -5.46 -4.68 13.29
C LYS A 117 -5.52 -5.61 12.09
N ILE A 118 -5.28 -6.89 12.33
CA ILE A 118 -5.39 -7.94 11.32
C ILE A 118 -6.19 -9.10 11.90
N LYS A 119 -7.09 -9.66 11.10
CA LYS A 119 -7.90 -10.81 11.48
C LYS A 119 -7.29 -12.09 10.92
N MET A 120 -7.30 -13.12 11.75
CA MET A 120 -6.94 -14.47 11.37
C MET A 120 -8.18 -15.36 11.46
N ALA A 121 -8.38 -16.20 10.44
CA ALA A 121 -9.45 -17.19 10.42
C ALA A 121 -8.88 -18.60 10.43
N GLU A 122 -9.46 -19.49 11.24
CA GLU A 122 -9.19 -20.91 11.14
C GLU A 122 -9.94 -21.47 9.92
N GLN A 123 -9.27 -22.24 9.10
CA GLN A 123 -9.85 -22.96 7.95
C GLN A 123 -9.32 -24.37 7.91
N GLU A 124 -10.19 -25.31 7.56
CA GLU A 124 -9.80 -26.68 7.30
C GLU A 124 -9.39 -26.84 5.84
N LYS A 125 -8.20 -27.38 5.64
CA LYS A 125 -7.66 -27.69 4.32
C LYS A 125 -6.91 -29.02 4.39
N ASP A 126 -7.24 -29.94 3.48
CA ASP A 126 -6.65 -31.28 3.43
C ASP A 126 -6.78 -32.02 4.78
N ASP A 127 -7.99 -31.98 5.38
CA ASP A 127 -8.34 -32.56 6.69
C ASP A 127 -7.50 -32.01 7.87
N LYS A 128 -6.88 -30.84 7.68
CA LYS A 128 -6.10 -30.15 8.74
C LYS A 128 -6.60 -28.73 8.94
N LYS A 129 -6.79 -28.37 10.19
CA LYS A 129 -7.08 -27.00 10.59
C LYS A 129 -5.81 -26.16 10.56
N ASN A 130 -5.88 -25.00 9.96
CA ASN A 130 -4.79 -24.03 9.86
C ASN A 130 -5.33 -22.60 9.97
N TRP A 131 -4.49 -21.69 10.40
CA TRP A 131 -4.80 -20.27 10.46
C TRP A 131 -4.40 -19.56 9.19
N PHE A 132 -5.30 -18.67 8.70
CA PHE A 132 -5.11 -17.87 7.49
C PHE A 132 -5.46 -16.42 7.77
N VAL A 133 -4.86 -15.51 7.01
CA VAL A 133 -5.10 -14.08 7.14
C VAL A 133 -6.37 -13.67 6.41
N ASN A 134 -7.32 -13.06 7.11
CA ASN A 134 -8.43 -12.33 6.52
C ASN A 134 -7.95 -10.93 6.13
N TRP A 135 -7.46 -10.84 4.90
CA TRP A 135 -6.90 -9.62 4.35
C TRP A 135 -7.99 -8.73 3.73
N ASP A 136 -7.80 -7.43 3.85
CA ASP A 136 -8.48 -6.38 3.11
C ASP A 136 -7.52 -5.24 2.76
N TYR A 137 -7.99 -4.25 2.00
CA TYR A 137 -7.14 -3.14 1.50
C TYR A 137 -6.55 -2.28 2.63
N SER A 138 -7.21 -2.19 3.78
CA SER A 138 -6.72 -1.44 4.94
C SER A 138 -5.41 -2.01 5.52
N GLN A 139 -5.07 -3.26 5.15
CA GLN A 139 -3.79 -3.88 5.52
C GLN A 139 -2.60 -3.23 4.81
N ILE A 140 -2.79 -2.64 3.63
CA ILE A 140 -1.72 -1.91 2.92
C ILE A 140 -1.42 -0.62 3.66
N PHE A 141 -2.45 0.21 3.87
CA PHE A 141 -2.43 1.38 4.74
C PHE A 141 -3.78 1.54 5.44
N PRO A 142 -3.81 1.93 6.73
CA PRO A 142 -5.05 2.16 7.46
C PRO A 142 -5.99 3.10 6.72
N GLY A 143 -7.25 2.69 6.58
CA GLY A 143 -8.29 3.45 5.87
C GLY A 143 -8.28 3.31 4.34
N MET A 144 -7.39 2.52 3.78
CA MET A 144 -7.38 2.26 2.34
C MET A 144 -8.51 1.32 1.92
N GLU A 145 -9.17 1.62 0.81
CA GLU A 145 -10.28 0.86 0.24
C GLU A 145 -9.97 0.33 -1.17
N LYS A 146 -10.87 -0.50 -1.69
CA LYS A 146 -10.77 -1.04 -3.05
C LYS A 146 -10.83 0.10 -4.07
N GLY A 147 -9.85 0.16 -4.95
CA GLY A 147 -9.74 1.23 -5.96
C GLY A 147 -8.80 2.36 -5.60
N ASP A 148 -8.46 2.52 -4.34
CA ASP A 148 -7.52 3.55 -3.90
C ASP A 148 -6.12 3.39 -4.49
N LYS A 149 -5.48 4.53 -4.67
CA LYS A 149 -4.12 4.64 -5.23
C LYS A 149 -3.24 5.44 -4.28
N VAL A 150 -2.05 4.92 -4.01
CA VAL A 150 -1.00 5.67 -3.31
C VAL A 150 -0.19 6.45 -4.33
N ARG A 151 0.01 7.75 -4.07
CA ARG A 151 0.80 8.65 -4.94
C ARG A 151 1.76 9.46 -4.10
N VAL A 152 2.97 9.66 -4.61
CA VAL A 152 3.92 10.62 -4.06
C VAL A 152 3.83 11.89 -4.89
N GLN A 153 3.60 13.02 -4.23
CA GLN A 153 3.63 14.34 -4.87
C GLN A 153 4.87 15.07 -4.39
N THR A 154 5.69 15.51 -5.33
CA THR A 154 6.87 16.35 -5.04
C THR A 154 6.51 17.80 -5.27
N ASN A 155 6.51 18.58 -4.22
CA ASN A 155 6.41 20.04 -4.33
C ASN A 155 7.83 20.61 -4.45
N LYS A 156 8.13 21.23 -5.59
CA LYS A 156 9.42 21.89 -5.79
C LYS A 156 9.53 23.08 -4.83
N ALA A 157 10.63 23.18 -4.13
CA ALA A 157 10.93 24.34 -3.32
C ALA A 157 11.04 25.60 -4.21
N LYS A 158 10.54 26.74 -3.71
CA LYS A 158 10.78 28.04 -4.33
C LYS A 158 12.29 28.35 -4.20
N ARG A 159 12.93 28.77 -5.31
CA ARG A 159 14.33 29.19 -5.27
C ARG A 159 14.49 30.34 -4.27
N GLY A 160 15.50 30.27 -3.42
CA GLY A 160 15.88 31.39 -2.55
C GLY A 160 16.34 32.59 -3.37
N GLU A 161 16.08 33.79 -2.86
CA GLU A 161 16.55 35.03 -3.46
C GLU A 161 17.97 35.34 -2.98
N ILE A 162 18.77 35.95 -3.84
CA ILE A 162 20.09 36.48 -3.50
C ILE A 162 19.94 37.99 -3.35
N LEU A 163 20.23 38.47 -2.18
CA LEU A 163 20.12 39.89 -1.84
C LEU A 163 21.50 40.46 -1.56
N ASP A 164 21.69 41.79 -1.77
CA ASP A 164 22.86 42.50 -1.30
C ASP A 164 22.81 42.76 0.22
N ARG A 165 23.87 43.38 0.76
CA ARG A 165 23.94 43.71 2.20
C ARG A 165 22.82 44.63 2.70
N ASN A 166 22.18 45.37 1.79
CA ASN A 166 21.12 46.34 2.07
C ASN A 166 19.72 45.75 1.85
N GLY A 167 19.63 44.44 1.45
CA GLY A 167 18.38 43.77 1.16
C GLY A 167 17.86 43.97 -0.26
N ASN A 168 18.64 44.57 -1.16
CA ASN A 168 18.25 44.72 -2.57
C ASN A 168 18.48 43.41 -3.33
N GLY A 169 17.54 43.06 -4.20
CA GLY A 169 17.61 41.83 -4.97
C GLY A 169 18.73 41.83 -6.03
N LEU A 170 19.69 40.93 -5.88
CA LEU A 170 20.69 40.62 -6.92
C LEU A 170 20.19 39.53 -7.88
N ALA A 171 19.46 38.56 -7.35
CA ALA A 171 18.72 37.56 -8.12
C ALA A 171 17.46 37.18 -7.35
N VAL A 172 16.33 37.67 -7.81
CA VAL A 172 15.02 37.48 -7.18
C VAL A 172 14.09 36.65 -8.04
N ASN A 173 13.07 36.03 -7.45
CA ASN A 173 12.07 35.32 -8.19
C ASN A 173 11.16 36.31 -8.91
N GLY A 174 11.16 36.30 -10.25
CA GLY A 174 10.21 37.04 -11.07
C GLY A 174 8.88 36.29 -11.23
N MET A 175 7.85 37.01 -11.64
CA MET A 175 6.64 36.39 -12.18
C MET A 175 6.89 36.06 -13.66
N ALA A 176 6.51 34.86 -14.05
CA ALA A 176 6.45 34.45 -15.46
C ALA A 176 5.04 33.92 -15.73
N GLU A 177 4.45 34.40 -16.79
CA GLU A 177 3.16 33.91 -17.27
C GLU A 177 3.41 32.86 -18.34
N GLN A 178 2.63 31.78 -18.28
CA GLN A 178 2.66 30.73 -19.29
C GLN A 178 1.46 30.97 -20.22
N ILE A 179 1.74 31.18 -21.48
CA ILE A 179 0.71 31.35 -22.50
C ILE A 179 0.61 30.05 -23.27
N GLY A 180 -0.64 29.56 -23.41
CA GLY A 180 -0.96 28.39 -24.21
C GLY A 180 -1.76 28.78 -25.45
N ILE A 181 -1.60 28.04 -26.52
CA ILE A 181 -2.42 28.14 -27.74
C ILE A 181 -3.15 26.81 -27.89
N VAL A 182 -4.45 26.88 -28.15
CA VAL A 182 -5.26 25.73 -28.57
C VAL A 182 -5.30 25.73 -30.09
N PRO A 183 -4.62 24.80 -30.79
CA PRO A 183 -4.44 24.88 -32.24
C PRO A 183 -5.74 24.92 -33.02
N GLN A 184 -6.76 24.18 -32.60
CA GLN A 184 -8.06 24.11 -33.26
C GLN A 184 -8.87 25.40 -33.19
N ASP A 185 -8.60 26.27 -32.20
CA ASP A 185 -9.35 27.52 -32.00
C ASP A 185 -8.70 28.69 -32.75
N LEU A 186 -7.62 28.46 -33.48
CA LEU A 186 -7.00 29.49 -34.31
C LEU A 186 -7.88 29.78 -35.55
N PRO A 187 -8.27 31.03 -35.81
CA PRO A 187 -9.08 31.38 -36.97
C PRO A 187 -8.30 31.23 -38.29
N GLY A 188 -8.91 30.64 -39.30
CA GLY A 188 -8.31 30.42 -40.61
C GLY A 188 -7.04 29.51 -40.52
N ASN A 189 -5.91 29.95 -41.06
CA ASN A 189 -4.62 29.29 -40.93
C ASN A 189 -3.86 29.71 -39.68
N GLY A 190 -4.40 30.57 -38.85
CA GLY A 190 -3.82 31.07 -37.61
C GLY A 190 -2.65 32.05 -37.79
N ASP A 191 -2.24 32.37 -39.00
CA ASP A 191 -1.02 33.20 -39.23
C ASP A 191 -1.15 34.60 -38.63
N ASP A 192 -2.26 35.29 -38.82
CA ASP A 192 -2.47 36.61 -38.24
C ASP A 192 -2.46 36.58 -36.72
N SER A 193 -3.13 35.62 -36.11
CA SER A 193 -3.17 35.45 -34.65
C SER A 193 -1.75 35.14 -34.09
N LYS A 194 -1.01 34.28 -34.76
CA LYS A 194 0.39 33.97 -34.39
C LYS A 194 1.30 35.19 -34.51
N GLN A 195 1.11 36.00 -35.56
CA GLN A 195 1.88 37.25 -35.76
C GLN A 195 1.58 38.27 -34.67
N GLN A 196 0.32 38.48 -34.33
CA GLN A 196 -0.09 39.37 -33.25
C GLN A 196 0.43 38.93 -31.90
N LEU A 197 0.33 37.63 -31.60
CA LEU A 197 0.87 37.05 -30.37
C LEU A 197 2.40 37.20 -30.29
N ALA A 198 3.11 36.90 -31.36
CA ALA A 198 4.55 37.05 -31.43
C ALA A 198 4.97 38.50 -31.14
N LYS A 199 4.25 39.47 -31.73
CA LYS A 199 4.47 40.91 -31.48
C LYS A 199 4.19 41.28 -30.02
N ALA A 200 3.09 40.79 -29.45
CA ALA A 200 2.73 41.06 -28.05
C ALA A 200 3.74 40.49 -27.05
N LEU A 201 4.34 39.33 -27.37
CA LEU A 201 5.33 38.66 -26.54
C LEU A 201 6.78 39.11 -26.82
N GLY A 202 7.01 39.92 -27.86
CA GLY A 202 8.35 40.32 -28.24
C GLY A 202 9.23 39.16 -28.75
N ILE A 203 8.64 38.12 -29.34
CA ILE A 203 9.33 36.94 -29.87
C ILE A 203 9.17 36.81 -31.38
N ASN A 204 9.98 35.94 -32.01
CA ASN A 204 9.79 35.61 -33.43
C ASN A 204 8.59 34.65 -33.60
N LYS A 205 7.76 34.86 -34.64
CA LYS A 205 6.63 33.97 -35.01
C LYS A 205 7.09 32.53 -35.20
N GLU A 206 8.30 32.29 -35.70
CA GLU A 206 8.88 30.95 -35.86
C GLU A 206 8.95 30.15 -34.54
N VAL A 207 9.10 30.82 -33.40
CA VAL A 207 9.08 30.16 -32.08
C VAL A 207 7.72 29.54 -31.81
N ILE A 208 6.66 30.27 -32.18
CA ILE A 208 5.27 29.80 -32.04
C ILE A 208 5.00 28.64 -33.01
N ASP A 209 5.41 28.79 -34.27
CA ASP A 209 5.24 27.76 -35.30
C ASP A 209 5.96 26.46 -34.91
N ASN A 210 7.19 26.55 -34.43
CA ASN A 210 7.97 25.41 -33.95
C ASN A 210 7.31 24.75 -32.73
N ALA A 211 6.78 25.53 -31.80
CA ALA A 211 6.07 25.00 -30.65
C ALA A 211 4.78 24.21 -31.04
N LEU A 212 4.01 24.78 -31.99
CA LEU A 212 2.78 24.15 -32.49
C LEU A 212 3.05 22.90 -33.34
N ASN A 213 4.20 22.82 -34.02
CA ASN A 213 4.61 21.68 -34.83
C ASN A 213 5.28 20.55 -34.00
N SER A 214 5.42 20.71 -32.70
CA SER A 214 6.01 19.69 -31.83
C SER A 214 5.17 18.43 -31.79
N SER A 215 5.79 17.24 -31.77
CA SER A 215 5.12 15.92 -31.85
C SER A 215 4.16 15.63 -30.70
N TRP A 216 4.27 16.33 -29.59
CA TRP A 216 3.40 16.21 -28.42
C TRP A 216 2.16 17.12 -28.48
N VAL A 217 2.13 18.11 -29.40
CA VAL A 217 0.97 18.98 -29.61
C VAL A 217 -0.09 18.20 -30.36
N LYS A 218 -1.27 18.13 -29.79
CA LYS A 218 -2.46 17.52 -30.43
C LYS A 218 -3.45 18.63 -30.75
N PRO A 219 -4.23 18.48 -31.83
CA PRO A 219 -5.46 19.24 -31.95
C PRO A 219 -6.27 19.01 -30.68
N GLY A 220 -6.76 20.05 -30.05
CA GLY A 220 -7.42 20.00 -28.74
C GLY A 220 -8.69 19.15 -28.72
#